data_22d7ca10f049ffbe2da51763eb0644fe
#
_entry.id   22d7ca10f049ffbe2da51763eb0644fe
#
_cell.length_a   1.000
_cell.length_b   1.000
_cell.length_c   1.000
_cell.angle_alpha   90.00
_cell.angle_beta   90.00
_cell.angle_gamma   90.00
#
_symmetry.space_group_name_H-M   'P 1'
#
loop_
_entity.id
_entity.type
_entity.pdbx_description
1 polymer ?
#
loop_
_entity_poly.entity_id
_entity_poly.type
_entity_poly.pdbx_seq_one_letter_code
_entity_poly.pdbx_strand_id
1 'polypeptide(L)'
;MHPEKDFFDLMAAQKGPVRVHQGVALGVPAHRINQMRRDGRLRTCGHGIVAAAGAPETGSFRRMLGVLIGGYGSKAGVLAAIADISAAIAHDMADGPVEPIHVVTTRRIQPRPGFVFHCTSRLPDEEIVVVDGVPTTDPLRTWLDMCDSSPWRGRSVFYRGVRNHDFTPGSALARIEKESRQGRGGLVVAREIVENATPGAAKARSRKEEEVFGWILDAGLPLPERNVYIPSSFGYNWEVDLLYREGRSIAIEVSLHGIHGDPLVYAKDVRKREDLESQGYKVVVVTDETKRDEFLAQLRKYL
;
A
#
# COMPACT_ATOMS: atom_id res chain seq x y z
N MET A 1 24.01 -9.01 34.34
CA MET A 1 23.32 -8.11 33.38
C MET A 1 24.31 -7.03 33.00
N HIS A 2 24.50 -6.72 31.74
CA HIS A 2 25.48 -5.74 31.29
C HIS A 2 24.75 -4.60 30.56
N PRO A 3 24.31 -3.56 31.28
CA PRO A 3 23.36 -2.55 30.77
C PRO A 3 23.75 -1.91 29.44
N GLU A 4 25.05 -1.63 29.21
CA GLU A 4 25.53 -1.09 27.94
C GLU A 4 25.36 -2.08 26.80
N LYS A 5 25.63 -3.38 27.04
CA LYS A 5 25.44 -4.43 26.05
C LYS A 5 23.95 -4.55 25.70
N ASP A 6 23.08 -4.64 26.71
CA ASP A 6 21.63 -4.73 26.52
C ASP A 6 21.08 -3.51 25.76
N PHE A 7 21.69 -2.33 25.96
CA PHE A 7 21.32 -1.12 25.20
C PHE A 7 21.74 -1.19 23.73
N PHE A 8 22.92 -1.72 23.40
CA PHE A 8 23.32 -1.92 22.01
C PHE A 8 22.53 -3.07 21.36
N ASP A 9 22.19 -4.10 22.10
CA ASP A 9 21.33 -5.20 21.63
C ASP A 9 19.91 -4.66 21.28
N LEU A 10 19.37 -3.75 22.09
CA LEU A 10 18.12 -3.04 21.78
C LEU A 10 18.25 -2.21 20.50
N MET A 11 19.37 -1.49 20.30
CA MET A 11 19.60 -0.75 19.05
C MET A 11 19.59 -1.68 17.85
N ALA A 12 20.22 -2.86 17.94
CA ALA A 12 20.22 -3.84 16.86
C ALA A 12 18.79 -4.36 16.58
N ALA A 13 18.02 -4.69 17.63
CA ALA A 13 16.64 -5.13 17.52
C ALA A 13 15.73 -4.08 16.92
N GLN A 14 15.92 -2.79 17.26
CA GLN A 14 15.19 -1.65 16.68
C GLN A 14 15.80 -1.09 15.39
N LYS A 15 16.68 -1.85 14.73
CA LYS A 15 17.30 -1.44 13.45
C LYS A 15 18.11 -0.14 13.51
N GLY A 16 18.59 0.22 14.67
CA GLY A 16 19.53 1.32 14.90
C GLY A 16 19.06 2.40 15.89
N PRO A 17 18.02 3.20 15.62
CA PRO A 17 17.63 4.28 16.50
C PRO A 17 16.85 3.77 17.72
N VAL A 18 17.15 4.37 18.89
CA VAL A 18 16.44 4.12 20.16
C VAL A 18 16.23 5.43 20.92
N ARG A 19 15.27 5.44 21.82
CA ARG A 19 15.12 6.56 22.77
C ARG A 19 16.10 6.47 23.92
N VAL A 20 16.66 7.61 24.33
CA VAL A 20 17.56 7.70 25.48
C VAL A 20 16.94 7.08 26.73
N HIS A 21 15.66 7.29 26.99
CA HIS A 21 15.03 6.74 28.20
C HIS A 21 14.87 5.21 28.16
N GLN A 22 14.84 4.57 26.98
CA GLN A 22 14.87 3.11 26.86
C GLN A 22 16.21 2.57 27.39
N GLY A 23 17.33 3.24 27.07
CA GLY A 23 18.63 2.92 27.65
C GLY A 23 18.68 3.12 29.16
N VAL A 24 18.05 4.21 29.66
CA VAL A 24 17.95 4.44 31.11
C VAL A 24 17.12 3.35 31.80
N ALA A 25 16.04 2.88 31.14
CA ALA A 25 15.23 1.75 31.65
C ALA A 25 16.00 0.43 31.70
N LEU A 26 16.98 0.23 30.83
CA LEU A 26 17.91 -0.90 30.85
C LEU A 26 19.06 -0.74 31.86
N GLY A 27 19.06 0.34 32.64
CA GLY A 27 20.06 0.60 33.67
C GLY A 27 21.30 1.38 33.21
N VAL A 28 21.31 1.91 31.96
CA VAL A 28 22.40 2.80 31.50
C VAL A 28 22.12 4.22 31.98
N PRO A 29 22.94 4.81 32.90
CA PRO A 29 22.70 6.16 33.39
C PRO A 29 22.70 7.20 32.28
N ALA A 30 21.83 8.21 32.37
CA ALA A 30 21.72 9.25 31.34
C ALA A 30 23.04 9.98 31.06
N HIS A 31 23.86 10.23 32.11
CA HIS A 31 25.17 10.84 31.94
C HIS A 31 26.12 9.96 31.15
N ARG A 32 26.02 8.63 31.27
CA ARG A 32 26.82 7.67 30.49
C ARG A 32 26.43 7.67 29.02
N ILE A 33 25.11 7.73 28.69
CA ILE A 33 24.63 7.89 27.32
C ILE A 33 25.14 9.21 26.73
N ASN A 34 25.11 10.30 27.51
CA ASN A 34 25.67 11.59 27.08
C ASN A 34 27.18 11.55 26.86
N GLN A 35 27.91 10.79 27.66
CA GLN A 35 29.34 10.56 27.45
C GLN A 35 29.57 9.82 26.13
N MET A 36 28.87 8.71 25.89
CA MET A 36 28.98 7.97 24.60
C MET A 36 28.70 8.84 23.37
N ARG A 37 27.80 9.84 23.49
CA ARG A 37 27.58 10.82 22.43
C ARG A 37 28.79 11.75 22.22
N ARG A 38 29.40 12.25 23.31
CA ARG A 38 30.60 13.11 23.24
C ARG A 38 31.81 12.34 22.68
N ASP A 39 31.93 11.08 23.08
CA ASP A 39 33.02 10.20 22.62
C ASP A 39 32.82 9.69 21.19
N GLY A 40 31.74 10.11 20.48
CA GLY A 40 31.47 9.71 19.12
C GLY A 40 30.99 8.26 18.95
N ARG A 41 30.67 7.54 20.03
CA ARG A 41 30.09 6.17 19.99
C ARG A 41 28.64 6.17 19.59
N LEU A 42 27.91 7.24 19.92
CA LEU A 42 26.50 7.46 19.58
C LEU A 42 26.36 8.76 18.78
N ARG A 43 25.42 8.77 17.83
CA ARG A 43 24.96 9.99 17.14
C ARG A 43 23.54 10.34 17.53
N THR A 44 23.20 11.62 17.47
CA THR A 44 21.83 12.11 17.68
C THR A 44 21.05 12.00 16.37
N CYS A 45 19.90 11.34 16.41
CA CYS A 45 18.99 11.19 15.28
C CYS A 45 17.72 12.04 15.39
N GLY A 46 17.45 12.59 16.59
CA GLY A 46 16.31 13.43 16.90
C GLY A 46 16.27 13.77 18.38
N HIS A 47 15.25 14.53 18.80
CA HIS A 47 15.12 14.89 20.22
C HIS A 47 14.93 13.64 21.09
N GLY A 48 15.91 13.37 21.94
CA GLY A 48 15.94 12.18 22.80
C GLY A 48 16.05 10.85 22.05
N ILE A 49 16.49 10.86 20.78
CA ILE A 49 16.70 9.67 19.95
C ILE A 49 18.17 9.61 19.56
N VAL A 50 18.78 8.45 19.77
CA VAL A 50 20.20 8.18 19.46
C VAL A 50 20.34 6.87 18.70
N ALA A 51 21.45 6.71 17.99
CA ALA A 51 21.86 5.46 17.38
C ALA A 51 23.38 5.29 17.52
N ALA A 52 23.90 4.09 17.32
CA ALA A 52 25.34 3.89 17.19
C ALA A 52 25.89 4.74 16.06
N ALA A 53 27.07 5.34 16.23
CA ALA A 53 27.63 6.28 15.25
C ALA A 53 27.82 5.65 13.88
N GLY A 54 28.26 4.39 13.81
CA GLY A 54 28.45 3.63 12.58
C GLY A 54 27.21 2.92 12.03
N ALA A 55 26.02 3.09 12.65
CA ALA A 55 24.81 2.41 12.16
C ALA A 55 24.39 2.96 10.78
N PRO A 56 24.24 2.08 9.76
CA PRO A 56 23.83 2.51 8.44
C PRO A 56 22.36 3.00 8.45
N GLU A 57 22.08 4.06 7.68
CA GLU A 57 20.73 4.60 7.50
C GLU A 57 19.93 3.79 6.46
N THR A 58 19.64 2.55 6.78
CA THR A 58 18.81 1.65 5.95
C THR A 58 17.35 2.11 5.92
N GLY A 59 16.55 1.55 5.02
CA GLY A 59 15.11 1.76 5.00
C GLY A 59 14.45 1.43 6.35
N SER A 60 14.86 0.33 7.00
CA SER A 60 14.35 -0.06 8.32
C SER A 60 14.80 0.89 9.42
N PHE A 61 16.05 1.40 9.36
CA PHE A 61 16.50 2.47 10.26
C PHE A 61 15.62 3.71 10.15
N ARG A 62 15.34 4.16 8.94
CA ARG A 62 14.52 5.36 8.70
C ARG A 62 13.08 5.15 9.11
N ARG A 63 12.48 3.97 8.85
CA ARG A 63 11.15 3.61 9.32
C ARG A 63 11.07 3.66 10.85
N MET A 64 12.00 3.02 11.54
CA MET A 64 12.05 3.06 13.01
C MET A 64 12.24 4.49 13.54
N LEU A 65 13.09 5.30 12.91
CA LEU A 65 13.27 6.70 13.28
C LEU A 65 11.96 7.48 13.17
N GLY A 66 11.20 7.29 12.09
CA GLY A 66 9.88 7.91 11.91
C GLY A 66 8.89 7.54 13.02
N VAL A 67 8.83 6.26 13.38
CA VAL A 67 7.97 5.74 14.45
C VAL A 67 8.38 6.31 15.81
N LEU A 68 9.68 6.38 16.12
CA LEU A 68 10.18 7.01 17.33
C LEU A 68 9.86 8.51 17.39
N ILE A 69 10.02 9.25 16.27
CA ILE A 69 9.61 10.65 16.18
C ILE A 69 8.10 10.76 16.41
N GLY A 70 7.30 9.84 15.85
CA GLY A 70 5.86 9.72 16.07
C GLY A 70 5.45 9.55 17.52
N GLY A 71 6.35 9.07 18.37
CA GLY A 71 6.12 8.95 19.81
C GLY A 71 6.22 7.53 20.37
N TYR A 72 6.40 6.51 19.52
CA TYR A 72 6.60 5.13 19.95
C TYR A 72 7.68 5.01 21.01
N GLY A 73 7.46 4.15 21.97
CA GLY A 73 8.39 3.97 23.09
C GLY A 73 8.56 5.21 23.97
N SER A 74 7.67 6.21 23.91
CA SER A 74 7.70 7.37 24.82
C SER A 74 7.14 6.98 26.19
N LYS A 75 7.57 7.70 27.23
CA LYS A 75 7.03 7.52 28.60
C LYS A 75 5.51 7.77 28.70
N ALA A 76 4.95 8.49 27.73
CA ALA A 76 3.54 8.81 27.67
C ALA A 76 2.67 7.70 27.03
N GLY A 77 3.26 6.55 26.67
CA GLY A 77 2.52 5.46 26.03
C GLY A 77 1.92 5.83 24.67
N VAL A 78 2.53 6.79 23.96
CA VAL A 78 2.06 7.21 22.65
C VAL A 78 2.29 6.10 21.65
N LEU A 79 1.21 5.70 20.99
CA LEU A 79 1.27 4.72 19.91
C LEU A 79 1.65 5.39 18.60
N ALA A 80 2.53 4.76 17.85
CA ALA A 80 2.90 5.15 16.50
C ALA A 80 3.40 3.93 15.74
N ALA A 81 3.05 3.85 14.46
CA ALA A 81 3.42 2.76 13.58
C ALA A 81 3.66 3.28 12.15
N ILE A 82 4.41 2.55 11.36
CA ILE A 82 4.46 2.76 9.91
C ILE A 82 3.06 2.51 9.34
N ALA A 83 2.61 3.34 8.39
CA ALA A 83 1.25 3.30 7.86
C ALA A 83 1.22 3.57 6.35
N ASP A 84 0.03 3.51 5.77
CA ASP A 84 -0.23 3.88 4.39
C ASP A 84 0.72 3.14 3.40
N ILE A 85 1.17 3.80 2.35
CA ILE A 85 2.07 3.23 1.33
C ILE A 85 3.35 2.64 1.92
N SER A 86 3.89 3.25 2.98
CA SER A 86 5.10 2.74 3.63
C SER A 86 4.86 1.41 4.35
N ALA A 87 3.68 1.21 4.93
CA ALA A 87 3.27 -0.08 5.50
C ALA A 87 2.94 -1.09 4.40
N ALA A 88 2.25 -0.67 3.33
CA ALA A 88 1.96 -1.54 2.19
C ALA A 88 3.24 -2.10 1.54
N ILE A 89 4.30 -1.27 1.42
CA ILE A 89 5.62 -1.71 0.95
C ILE A 89 6.26 -2.66 1.98
N ALA A 90 6.15 -2.39 3.27
CA ALA A 90 6.73 -3.24 4.31
C ALA A 90 6.08 -4.64 4.36
N HIS A 91 4.79 -4.75 4.02
CA HIS A 91 4.05 -6.00 3.89
C HIS A 91 4.15 -6.65 2.49
N ASP A 92 4.96 -6.10 1.59
CA ASP A 92 5.03 -6.56 0.19
C ASP A 92 3.68 -6.50 -0.55
N MET A 93 2.78 -5.60 -0.12
CA MET A 93 1.48 -5.36 -0.78
C MET A 93 1.54 -4.25 -1.82
N ALA A 94 2.63 -3.49 -1.89
CA ALA A 94 2.83 -2.43 -2.88
C ALA A 94 4.30 -2.26 -3.24
N ASP A 95 4.55 -1.72 -4.43
CA ASP A 95 5.86 -1.20 -4.85
C ASP A 95 5.85 0.33 -4.79
N GLY A 96 7.00 0.92 -4.60
CA GLY A 96 7.12 2.37 -4.61
C GLY A 96 8.40 2.88 -3.98
N PRO A 97 8.60 4.20 -3.99
CA PRO A 97 9.72 4.83 -3.34
C PRO A 97 9.65 4.64 -1.82
N VAL A 98 10.81 4.50 -1.20
CA VAL A 98 10.92 4.34 0.27
C VAL A 98 10.54 5.64 1.00
N GLU A 99 10.64 6.78 0.35
CA GLU A 99 10.37 8.12 0.91
C GLU A 99 9.29 8.87 0.11
N PRO A 100 8.51 9.70 0.79
CA PRO A 100 8.49 9.95 2.23
C PRO A 100 7.95 8.75 3.03
N ILE A 101 8.41 8.60 4.26
CA ILE A 101 7.94 7.55 5.16
C ILE A 101 6.66 8.01 5.84
N HIS A 102 5.58 7.23 5.69
CA HIS A 102 4.29 7.49 6.29
C HIS A 102 4.19 6.82 7.67
N VAL A 103 3.80 7.61 8.66
CA VAL A 103 3.66 7.19 10.07
C VAL A 103 2.31 7.61 10.60
N VAL A 104 1.53 6.68 11.15
CA VAL A 104 0.34 7.00 11.93
C VAL A 104 0.72 7.15 13.39
N THR A 105 0.11 8.12 14.08
CA THR A 105 0.39 8.39 15.50
C THR A 105 -0.83 9.00 16.20
N THR A 106 -0.94 8.78 17.51
CA THR A 106 -2.02 9.34 18.34
C THR A 106 -1.74 10.78 18.80
N ARG A 107 -0.66 11.41 18.31
CA ARG A 107 -0.33 12.81 18.65
C ARG A 107 -0.04 13.64 17.40
N ARG A 108 -0.27 14.94 17.47
CA ARG A 108 0.15 15.86 16.41
C ARG A 108 1.66 16.03 16.41
N ILE A 109 2.28 15.83 15.27
CA ILE A 109 3.70 16.01 15.02
C ILE A 109 3.87 17.13 13.99
N GLN A 110 4.85 18.01 14.22
CA GLN A 110 5.22 19.02 13.25
C GLN A 110 5.83 18.35 11.99
N PRO A 111 5.55 18.89 10.80
CA PRO A 111 6.11 18.37 9.54
C PRO A 111 7.64 18.25 9.62
N ARG A 112 8.17 17.17 9.04
CA ARG A 112 9.61 16.91 8.96
C ARG A 112 9.97 16.38 7.59
N PRO A 113 11.09 16.84 6.99
CA PRO A 113 11.56 16.32 5.71
C PRO A 113 11.69 14.78 5.74
N GLY A 114 11.21 14.13 4.69
CA GLY A 114 11.26 12.67 4.54
C GLY A 114 10.21 11.89 5.34
N PHE A 115 9.28 12.56 6.06
CA PHE A 115 8.22 11.91 6.84
C PHE A 115 6.87 12.60 6.63
N VAL A 116 5.83 11.77 6.55
CA VAL A 116 4.42 12.19 6.58
C VAL A 116 3.77 11.61 7.83
N PHE A 117 3.24 12.47 8.70
CA PHE A 117 2.60 12.03 9.95
C PHE A 117 1.08 12.16 9.83
N HIS A 118 0.39 11.04 9.98
CA HIS A 118 -1.07 10.95 10.05
C HIS A 118 -1.48 10.91 11.51
N CYS A 119 -2.26 11.92 11.95
CA CYS A 119 -2.76 11.95 13.31
C CYS A 119 -4.11 11.24 13.39
N THR A 120 -4.23 10.29 14.29
CA THR A 120 -5.48 9.58 14.56
C THR A 120 -5.83 9.66 16.04
N SER A 121 -7.11 9.72 16.37
CA SER A 121 -7.59 9.59 17.75
C SER A 121 -7.58 8.13 18.23
N ARG A 122 -7.47 7.16 17.32
CA ARG A 122 -7.53 5.74 17.62
C ARG A 122 -6.48 4.97 16.83
N LEU A 123 -5.63 4.28 17.58
CA LEU A 123 -4.65 3.33 17.09
C LEU A 123 -4.56 2.19 18.11
N PRO A 124 -5.45 1.18 18.03
CA PRO A 124 -5.44 0.04 18.95
C PRO A 124 -4.18 -0.80 18.76
N ASP A 125 -3.69 -1.42 19.82
CA ASP A 125 -2.51 -2.28 19.78
C ASP A 125 -2.68 -3.48 18.85
N GLU A 126 -3.90 -4.01 18.74
CA GLU A 126 -4.24 -5.10 17.83
C GLU A 126 -4.14 -4.73 16.33
N GLU A 127 -4.06 -3.45 16.00
CA GLU A 127 -3.83 -2.94 14.64
C GLU A 127 -2.35 -2.69 14.34
N ILE A 128 -1.46 -3.04 15.27
CA ILE A 128 -0.02 -2.87 15.11
C ILE A 128 0.66 -4.23 15.14
N VAL A 129 1.45 -4.50 14.13
CA VAL A 129 2.31 -5.68 14.03
C VAL A 129 3.77 -5.23 13.91
N VAL A 130 4.70 -6.14 14.14
CA VAL A 130 6.13 -5.85 13.97
C VAL A 130 6.61 -6.46 12.66
N VAL A 131 7.01 -5.60 11.72
CA VAL A 131 7.59 -6.01 10.43
C VAL A 131 9.04 -5.55 10.39
N ASP A 132 9.96 -6.48 10.20
CA ASP A 132 11.41 -6.23 10.22
C ASP A 132 11.87 -5.41 11.44
N GLY A 133 11.31 -5.73 12.62
CA GLY A 133 11.63 -5.06 13.89
C GLY A 133 11.02 -3.66 14.06
N VAL A 134 10.14 -3.22 13.15
CA VAL A 134 9.51 -1.89 13.16
C VAL A 134 8.00 -2.02 13.36
N PRO A 135 7.39 -1.31 14.33
CA PRO A 135 5.94 -1.25 14.47
C PRO A 135 5.29 -0.72 13.18
N THR A 136 4.35 -1.48 12.66
CA THR A 136 3.70 -1.24 11.35
C THR A 136 2.21 -1.55 11.52
N THR A 137 1.32 -0.82 10.85
CA THR A 137 -0.11 -1.16 10.85
C THR A 137 -0.30 -2.56 10.26
N ASP A 138 -1.27 -3.32 10.81
CA ASP A 138 -1.60 -4.64 10.26
C ASP A 138 -2.03 -4.55 8.79
N PRO A 139 -1.96 -5.65 8.01
CA PRO A 139 -2.26 -5.61 6.59
C PRO A 139 -3.66 -5.10 6.25
N LEU A 140 -4.70 -5.45 7.02
CA LEU A 140 -6.05 -4.96 6.80
C LEU A 140 -6.18 -3.47 7.09
N ARG A 141 -5.58 -3.02 8.20
CA ARG A 141 -5.51 -1.59 8.54
C ARG A 141 -4.78 -0.81 7.45
N THR A 142 -3.64 -1.30 7.01
CA THR A 142 -2.83 -0.72 5.93
C THR A 142 -3.63 -0.58 4.65
N TRP A 143 -4.34 -1.64 4.24
CA TRP A 143 -5.18 -1.60 3.06
C TRP A 143 -6.32 -0.57 3.17
N LEU A 144 -7.00 -0.49 4.32
CA LEU A 144 -8.05 0.50 4.55
C LEU A 144 -7.51 1.94 4.54
N ASP A 145 -6.33 2.18 5.11
CA ASP A 145 -5.65 3.48 5.03
C ASP A 145 -5.34 3.85 3.57
N MET A 146 -4.91 2.88 2.75
CA MET A 146 -4.67 3.06 1.31
C MET A 146 -5.96 3.34 0.52
N CYS A 147 -7.09 2.72 0.89
CA CYS A 147 -8.39 3.03 0.27
C CYS A 147 -8.84 4.47 0.53
N ASP A 148 -8.43 5.07 1.64
CA ASP A 148 -8.72 6.46 1.99
C ASP A 148 -7.74 7.44 1.32
N SER A 149 -6.44 7.22 1.51
CA SER A 149 -5.39 8.13 1.05
C SER A 149 -5.07 8.03 -0.45
N SER A 150 -5.20 6.84 -1.00
CA SER A 150 -4.81 6.50 -2.37
C SER A 150 -5.78 5.49 -2.98
N PRO A 151 -7.06 5.87 -3.21
CA PRO A 151 -8.12 4.95 -3.66
C PRO A 151 -7.75 4.14 -4.90
N TRP A 152 -7.00 4.74 -5.82
CA TRP A 152 -6.53 4.08 -7.05
C TRP A 152 -5.55 2.92 -6.83
N ARG A 153 -4.87 2.88 -5.67
CA ARG A 153 -4.00 1.76 -5.28
C ARG A 153 -4.73 0.69 -4.45
N GLY A 154 -5.90 1.03 -3.89
CA GLY A 154 -6.64 0.15 -2.99
C GLY A 154 -6.86 -1.25 -3.55
N ARG A 155 -7.20 -1.35 -4.84
CA ARG A 155 -7.43 -2.64 -5.52
C ARG A 155 -6.14 -3.48 -5.62
N SER A 156 -5.04 -2.90 -6.10
CA SER A 156 -3.78 -3.63 -6.25
C SER A 156 -3.22 -4.10 -4.91
N VAL A 157 -3.30 -3.24 -3.89
CA VAL A 157 -2.90 -3.58 -2.52
C VAL A 157 -3.76 -4.72 -1.96
N PHE A 158 -5.09 -4.70 -2.21
CA PHE A 158 -5.99 -5.77 -1.81
C PHE A 158 -5.61 -7.12 -2.41
N TYR A 159 -5.46 -7.18 -3.74
CA TYR A 159 -5.14 -8.45 -4.40
C TYR A 159 -3.75 -8.98 -4.04
N ARG A 160 -2.77 -8.09 -3.80
CA ARG A 160 -1.46 -8.52 -3.29
C ARG A 160 -1.56 -9.08 -1.88
N GLY A 161 -2.29 -8.41 -0.97
CA GLY A 161 -2.51 -8.91 0.39
C GLY A 161 -3.25 -10.26 0.42
N VAL A 162 -4.28 -10.44 -0.41
CA VAL A 162 -4.95 -11.74 -0.55
C VAL A 162 -4.01 -12.81 -1.11
N ARG A 163 -3.23 -12.50 -2.13
CA ARG A 163 -2.25 -13.41 -2.73
C ARG A 163 -1.14 -13.80 -1.76
N ASN A 164 -0.68 -12.86 -0.94
CA ASN A 164 0.34 -13.10 0.09
C ASN A 164 -0.20 -13.84 1.31
N HIS A 165 -1.53 -14.12 1.34
CA HIS A 165 -2.23 -14.70 2.50
C HIS A 165 -2.23 -13.83 3.77
N ASP A 166 -2.03 -12.52 3.63
CA ASP A 166 -2.08 -11.56 4.74
C ASP A 166 -3.49 -11.44 5.31
N PHE A 167 -4.51 -11.53 4.43
CA PHE A 167 -5.94 -11.55 4.78
C PHE A 167 -6.78 -12.20 3.67
N THR A 168 -8.06 -12.42 3.96
CA THR A 168 -9.05 -12.95 3.01
C THR A 168 -10.11 -11.91 2.66
N PRO A 169 -10.84 -12.05 1.54
CA PRO A 169 -11.99 -11.20 1.25
C PRO A 169 -13.03 -11.19 2.38
N GLY A 170 -13.25 -12.35 3.03
CA GLY A 170 -14.17 -12.45 4.17
C GLY A 170 -13.72 -11.65 5.38
N SER A 171 -12.42 -11.74 5.76
CA SER A 171 -11.88 -10.94 6.87
C SER A 171 -11.86 -9.44 6.54
N ALA A 172 -11.64 -9.07 5.29
CA ALA A 172 -11.70 -7.69 4.83
C ALA A 172 -13.13 -7.12 4.94
N LEU A 173 -14.15 -7.89 4.54
CA LEU A 173 -15.56 -7.50 4.68
C LEU A 173 -15.94 -7.32 6.15
N ALA A 174 -15.58 -8.27 7.02
CA ALA A 174 -15.82 -8.18 8.46
C ALA A 174 -15.16 -6.93 9.08
N ARG A 175 -13.94 -6.59 8.61
CA ARG A 175 -13.25 -5.38 9.05
C ARG A 175 -13.97 -4.10 8.59
N ILE A 176 -14.44 -4.03 7.35
CA ILE A 176 -15.23 -2.90 6.83
C ILE A 176 -16.50 -2.71 7.67
N GLU A 177 -17.22 -3.78 8.01
CA GLU A 177 -18.42 -3.70 8.83
C GLU A 177 -18.13 -3.19 10.25
N LYS A 178 -17.03 -3.63 10.85
CA LYS A 178 -16.56 -3.13 12.15
C LYS A 178 -16.24 -1.63 12.09
N GLU A 179 -15.52 -1.19 11.07
CA GLU A 179 -15.09 0.21 10.90
C GLU A 179 -16.23 1.15 10.46
N SER A 180 -17.24 0.66 9.73
CA SER A 180 -18.40 1.44 9.27
C SER A 180 -19.16 2.09 10.42
N ARG A 181 -19.17 1.45 11.58
CA ARG A 181 -19.80 1.98 12.80
C ARG A 181 -19.02 3.15 13.42
N GLN A 182 -17.82 3.45 12.91
CA GLN A 182 -16.89 4.41 13.49
C GLN A 182 -16.63 5.61 12.55
N GLY A 183 -17.30 5.67 11.38
CA GLY A 183 -17.21 6.81 10.45
C GLY A 183 -15.85 6.97 9.79
N ARG A 184 -15.14 5.87 9.53
CA ARG A 184 -13.84 5.89 8.86
C ARG A 184 -13.98 6.20 7.37
N GLY A 185 -13.03 6.97 6.80
CA GLY A 185 -12.91 7.21 5.37
C GLY A 185 -12.48 5.97 4.56
N GLY A 186 -12.60 6.02 3.24
CA GLY A 186 -12.18 4.97 2.31
C GLY A 186 -13.03 3.69 2.30
N LEU A 187 -14.01 3.55 3.20
CA LEU A 187 -14.79 2.31 3.34
C LEU A 187 -15.69 2.00 2.15
N VAL A 188 -16.15 3.02 1.42
CA VAL A 188 -16.94 2.84 0.20
C VAL A 188 -16.09 2.15 -0.85
N VAL A 189 -14.89 2.67 -1.09
CA VAL A 189 -13.92 2.10 -2.03
C VAL A 189 -13.50 0.68 -1.60
N ALA A 190 -13.24 0.49 -0.29
CA ALA A 190 -12.88 -0.81 0.25
C ALA A 190 -13.99 -1.85 0.04
N ARG A 191 -15.25 -1.49 0.31
CA ARG A 191 -16.42 -2.34 0.11
C ARG A 191 -16.56 -2.75 -1.35
N GLU A 192 -16.50 -1.80 -2.26
CA GLU A 192 -16.56 -2.05 -3.69
C GLU A 192 -15.48 -3.04 -4.15
N ILE A 193 -14.22 -2.86 -3.68
CA ILE A 193 -13.13 -3.77 -4.00
C ILE A 193 -13.43 -5.20 -3.53
N VAL A 194 -13.93 -5.38 -2.30
CA VAL A 194 -14.24 -6.71 -1.75
C VAL A 194 -15.42 -7.35 -2.45
N GLU A 195 -16.48 -6.59 -2.71
CA GLU A 195 -17.67 -7.08 -3.43
C GLU A 195 -17.31 -7.57 -4.82
N ASN A 196 -16.43 -6.84 -5.53
CA ASN A 196 -15.88 -7.25 -6.83
C ASN A 196 -14.90 -8.44 -6.75
N ALA A 197 -14.33 -8.71 -5.58
CA ALA A 197 -13.41 -9.82 -5.36
C ALA A 197 -14.05 -11.08 -4.78
N THR A 198 -15.34 -11.03 -4.40
CA THR A 198 -16.05 -12.22 -3.91
C THR A 198 -16.26 -13.22 -5.05
N PRO A 199 -16.32 -14.55 -4.77
CA PRO A 199 -16.35 -15.58 -5.80
C PRO A 199 -17.44 -15.41 -6.87
N GLY A 200 -18.55 -14.75 -6.54
CA GLY A 200 -19.60 -14.41 -7.49
C GLY A 200 -19.19 -13.32 -8.50
N ALA A 201 -18.63 -12.23 -8.05
CA ALA A 201 -18.23 -11.10 -8.89
C ALA A 201 -16.91 -11.38 -9.62
N ALA A 202 -15.91 -11.95 -8.93
CA ALA A 202 -14.66 -12.41 -9.57
C ALA A 202 -14.95 -13.48 -10.62
N LYS A 203 -15.90 -14.41 -10.34
CA LYS A 203 -16.34 -15.43 -11.29
C LYS A 203 -17.11 -14.83 -12.47
N ALA A 204 -17.93 -13.80 -12.25
CA ALA A 204 -18.65 -13.11 -13.32
C ALA A 204 -17.69 -12.33 -14.23
N ARG A 205 -16.72 -11.59 -13.64
CA ARG A 205 -15.68 -10.86 -14.38
C ARG A 205 -14.78 -11.80 -15.18
N SER A 206 -14.23 -12.82 -14.53
CA SER A 206 -13.43 -13.85 -15.19
C SER A 206 -14.22 -14.57 -16.28
N ARG A 207 -15.51 -14.80 -16.08
CA ARG A 207 -16.37 -15.40 -17.08
C ARG A 207 -16.56 -14.48 -18.29
N LYS A 208 -16.71 -13.17 -18.11
CA LYS A 208 -16.83 -12.21 -19.21
C LYS A 208 -15.50 -12.04 -19.95
N GLU A 209 -14.39 -12.03 -19.25
CA GLU A 209 -13.05 -12.03 -19.85
C GLU A 209 -12.82 -13.28 -20.70
N GLU A 210 -13.20 -14.46 -20.21
CA GLU A 210 -13.14 -15.73 -20.98
C GLU A 210 -14.08 -15.70 -22.18
N GLU A 211 -15.29 -15.15 -22.03
CA GLU A 211 -16.25 -14.99 -23.11
C GLU A 211 -15.68 -14.09 -24.22
N VAL A 212 -15.11 -12.93 -23.85
CA VAL A 212 -14.49 -11.99 -24.81
C VAL A 212 -13.29 -12.63 -25.50
N PHE A 213 -12.45 -13.33 -24.74
CA PHE A 213 -11.32 -14.08 -25.32
C PHE A 213 -11.79 -15.17 -26.28
N GLY A 214 -12.86 -15.89 -25.93
CA GLY A 214 -13.53 -16.87 -26.81
C GLY A 214 -14.04 -16.25 -28.11
N TRP A 215 -14.64 -15.05 -28.06
CA TRP A 215 -15.07 -14.34 -29.26
C TRP A 215 -13.92 -14.05 -30.24
N ILE A 216 -12.74 -13.67 -29.70
CA ILE A 216 -11.54 -13.39 -30.48
C ILE A 216 -11.03 -14.68 -31.13
N LEU A 217 -10.94 -15.75 -30.34
CA LEU A 217 -10.49 -17.07 -30.81
C LEU A 217 -11.39 -17.63 -31.92
N ASP A 218 -12.70 -17.64 -31.70
CA ASP A 218 -13.70 -18.14 -32.62
C ASP A 218 -13.73 -17.32 -33.96
N ALA A 219 -13.37 -16.04 -33.87
CA ALA A 219 -13.30 -15.16 -35.03
C ALA A 219 -11.99 -15.33 -35.82
N GLY A 220 -11.08 -16.20 -35.39
CA GLY A 220 -9.77 -16.45 -36.02
C GLY A 220 -8.85 -15.23 -36.00
N LEU A 221 -9.04 -14.31 -35.06
CA LEU A 221 -8.17 -13.14 -34.85
C LEU A 221 -6.91 -13.50 -34.06
N PRO A 222 -5.80 -12.74 -34.22
CA PRO A 222 -4.62 -12.90 -33.39
C PRO A 222 -5.00 -12.90 -31.93
N LEU A 223 -4.35 -13.74 -31.09
CA LEU A 223 -4.66 -13.82 -29.68
C LEU A 223 -3.92 -12.73 -28.90
N PRO A 224 -4.62 -11.96 -28.02
CA PRO A 224 -4.00 -10.97 -27.16
C PRO A 224 -3.26 -11.62 -25.97
N GLU A 225 -2.27 -10.90 -25.40
CA GLU A 225 -1.74 -11.19 -24.10
C GLU A 225 -2.81 -10.92 -23.02
N ARG A 226 -2.82 -11.69 -21.91
CA ARG A 226 -3.83 -11.58 -20.85
C ARG A 226 -3.21 -11.04 -19.57
N ASN A 227 -3.97 -10.21 -18.83
CA ASN A 227 -3.60 -9.66 -17.52
C ASN A 227 -2.22 -9.00 -17.53
N VAL A 228 -2.02 -8.05 -18.43
CA VAL A 228 -0.72 -7.40 -18.67
C VAL A 228 -0.58 -6.13 -17.85
N TYR A 229 0.59 -5.94 -17.25
CA TYR A 229 0.91 -4.71 -16.54
C TYR A 229 1.65 -3.74 -17.45
N ILE A 230 1.14 -2.51 -17.57
CA ILE A 230 1.71 -1.40 -18.35
C ILE A 230 2.13 -0.30 -17.36
N PRO A 231 3.38 0.19 -17.42
CA PRO A 231 3.79 1.33 -16.60
C PRO A 231 2.91 2.56 -16.87
N SER A 232 2.43 3.21 -15.80
CA SER A 232 1.68 4.46 -15.92
C SER A 232 2.61 5.67 -15.87
N SER A 233 2.18 6.80 -16.40
CA SER A 233 2.85 8.10 -16.23
C SER A 233 2.89 8.59 -14.77
N PHE A 234 2.20 7.90 -13.87
CA PHE A 234 2.05 8.26 -12.46
C PHE A 234 2.93 7.43 -11.51
N GLY A 235 3.83 6.58 -12.04
CA GLY A 235 4.78 5.79 -11.24
C GLY A 235 4.21 4.49 -10.62
N TYR A 236 3.12 3.97 -11.17
CA TYR A 236 2.55 2.65 -10.86
C TYR A 236 2.21 1.92 -12.17
N ASN A 237 1.76 0.67 -12.10
CA ASN A 237 1.37 -0.10 -13.28
C ASN A 237 -0.16 -0.14 -13.42
N TRP A 238 -0.65 0.02 -14.66
CA TRP A 238 -2.00 -0.35 -15.04
C TRP A 238 -2.08 -1.84 -15.34
N GLU A 239 -3.06 -2.53 -14.81
CA GLU A 239 -3.41 -3.89 -15.22
C GLU A 239 -4.41 -3.79 -16.37
N VAL A 240 -4.11 -4.43 -17.50
CA VAL A 240 -4.94 -4.48 -18.71
C VAL A 240 -5.41 -5.91 -18.91
N ASP A 241 -6.71 -6.12 -19.09
CA ASP A 241 -7.28 -7.47 -19.16
C ASP A 241 -6.78 -8.25 -20.40
N LEU A 242 -6.81 -7.60 -21.59
CA LEU A 242 -6.29 -8.17 -22.83
C LEU A 242 -5.50 -7.11 -23.62
N LEU A 243 -4.31 -7.47 -24.12
CA LEU A 243 -3.40 -6.53 -24.78
C LEU A 243 -2.84 -7.08 -26.09
N TYR A 244 -2.88 -6.27 -27.14
CA TYR A 244 -2.10 -6.48 -28.36
C TYR A 244 -0.91 -5.51 -28.38
N ARG A 245 0.32 -6.05 -28.49
CA ARG A 245 1.55 -5.23 -28.57
C ARG A 245 2.08 -5.10 -29.98
N GLU A 246 1.99 -6.16 -30.78
CA GLU A 246 2.57 -6.20 -32.12
C GLU A 246 1.67 -5.50 -33.15
N GLY A 247 2.26 -4.53 -33.86
CA GLY A 247 1.65 -3.82 -34.98
C GLY A 247 0.67 -2.72 -34.62
N ARG A 248 -0.12 -2.87 -33.57
CA ARG A 248 -1.03 -1.85 -33.02
C ARG A 248 -1.24 -2.10 -31.53
N SER A 249 -0.86 -1.12 -30.72
CA SER A 249 -1.03 -1.18 -29.26
C SER A 249 -2.52 -1.03 -28.91
N ILE A 250 -3.24 -2.16 -28.71
CA ILE A 250 -4.67 -2.18 -28.36
C ILE A 250 -4.82 -2.74 -26.95
N ALA A 251 -5.37 -1.95 -26.05
CA ALA A 251 -5.73 -2.35 -24.68
C ALA A 251 -7.23 -2.61 -24.61
N ILE A 252 -7.65 -3.82 -24.24
CA ILE A 252 -9.06 -4.19 -24.06
C ILE A 252 -9.32 -4.30 -22.56
N GLU A 253 -10.32 -3.58 -22.09
CA GLU A 253 -10.76 -3.55 -20.70
C GLU A 253 -12.16 -4.17 -20.62
N VAL A 254 -12.34 -5.15 -19.74
CA VAL A 254 -13.63 -5.80 -19.48
C VAL A 254 -14.22 -5.23 -18.18
N SER A 255 -15.27 -4.44 -18.31
CA SER A 255 -15.95 -3.79 -17.18
C SER A 255 -17.38 -4.33 -17.05
N LEU A 256 -17.72 -4.92 -15.90
CA LEU A 256 -19.08 -5.39 -15.60
C LEU A 256 -20.02 -4.28 -15.11
N HIS A 257 -19.51 -3.10 -14.87
CA HIS A 257 -20.32 -1.98 -14.36
C HIS A 257 -20.58 -1.01 -15.50
N GLY A 258 -21.83 -0.92 -15.89
CA GLY A 258 -22.34 0.16 -16.76
C GLY A 258 -22.05 1.52 -16.14
N ILE A 259 -22.13 2.57 -16.95
CA ILE A 259 -21.77 3.99 -16.72
C ILE A 259 -22.35 4.62 -15.42
N HIS A 260 -23.04 3.88 -14.57
CA HIS A 260 -23.73 4.34 -13.36
C HIS A 260 -23.00 4.03 -12.04
N GLY A 261 -21.69 3.71 -12.10
CA GLY A 261 -20.85 3.50 -10.91
C GLY A 261 -20.33 4.79 -10.30
N ASP A 262 -19.81 4.66 -9.07
CA ASP A 262 -19.22 5.70 -8.24
C ASP A 262 -18.36 6.69 -9.06
N PRO A 263 -18.54 8.02 -8.91
CA PRO A 263 -17.73 9.05 -9.57
C PRO A 263 -16.21 8.87 -9.44
N LEU A 264 -15.73 8.26 -8.34
CA LEU A 264 -14.30 7.99 -8.12
C LEU A 264 -13.80 6.83 -8.98
N VAL A 265 -14.60 5.79 -9.19
CA VAL A 265 -14.27 4.65 -10.08
C VAL A 265 -14.25 5.15 -11.52
N TYR A 266 -15.26 5.92 -11.89
CA TYR A 266 -15.33 6.56 -13.21
C TYR A 266 -14.11 7.45 -13.48
N ALA A 267 -13.74 8.31 -12.53
CA ALA A 267 -12.57 9.17 -12.66
C ALA A 267 -11.26 8.38 -12.84
N LYS A 268 -11.14 7.22 -12.18
CA LYS A 268 -9.99 6.33 -12.33
C LYS A 268 -9.97 5.65 -13.70
N ASP A 269 -11.10 5.15 -14.16
CA ASP A 269 -11.21 4.48 -15.47
C ASP A 269 -10.95 5.49 -16.60
N VAL A 270 -11.44 6.73 -16.47
CA VAL A 270 -11.11 7.83 -17.37
C VAL A 270 -9.61 8.10 -17.38
N ARG A 271 -8.99 8.23 -16.19
CA ARG A 271 -7.56 8.51 -16.06
C ARG A 271 -6.69 7.38 -16.62
N LYS A 272 -7.07 6.10 -16.37
CA LYS A 272 -6.39 4.94 -16.95
C LYS A 272 -6.46 4.99 -18.48
N ARG A 273 -7.64 5.26 -19.02
CA ARG A 273 -7.85 5.39 -20.46
C ARG A 273 -7.01 6.50 -21.07
N GLU A 274 -7.08 7.71 -20.49
CA GLU A 274 -6.32 8.87 -20.96
C GLU A 274 -4.80 8.60 -20.93
N ASP A 275 -4.30 7.97 -19.86
CA ASP A 275 -2.90 7.64 -19.73
C ASP A 275 -2.47 6.58 -20.76
N LEU A 276 -3.23 5.50 -20.94
CA LEU A 276 -2.97 4.49 -21.98
C LEU A 276 -3.04 5.09 -23.39
N GLU A 277 -4.02 5.93 -23.66
CA GLU A 277 -4.15 6.61 -24.96
C GLU A 277 -2.98 7.60 -25.20
N SER A 278 -2.51 8.29 -24.17
CA SER A 278 -1.33 9.16 -24.27
C SER A 278 -0.04 8.39 -24.56
N GLN A 279 0.04 7.13 -24.15
CA GLN A 279 1.14 6.19 -24.46
C GLN A 279 0.99 5.51 -25.82
N GLY A 280 -0.06 5.86 -26.59
CA GLY A 280 -0.29 5.34 -27.93
C GLY A 280 -1.13 4.07 -28.00
N TYR A 281 -1.72 3.62 -26.88
CA TYR A 281 -2.65 2.49 -26.89
C TYR A 281 -4.03 2.93 -27.35
N LYS A 282 -4.68 2.09 -28.16
CA LYS A 282 -6.10 2.21 -28.44
C LYS A 282 -6.89 1.44 -27.38
N VAL A 283 -7.67 2.14 -26.57
CA VAL A 283 -8.45 1.50 -25.51
C VAL A 283 -9.84 1.09 -26.03
N VAL A 284 -10.18 -0.18 -25.85
CA VAL A 284 -11.49 -0.75 -26.17
C VAL A 284 -12.11 -1.24 -24.86
N VAL A 285 -13.26 -0.70 -24.51
CA VAL A 285 -13.99 -1.12 -23.30
C VAL A 285 -15.12 -2.06 -23.70
N VAL A 286 -15.17 -3.22 -23.04
CA VAL A 286 -16.23 -4.23 -23.18
C VAL A 286 -17.03 -4.27 -21.90
N THR A 287 -18.34 -4.11 -22.01
CA THR A 287 -19.29 -4.17 -20.89
C THR A 287 -20.22 -5.38 -21.01
N ASP A 288 -21.12 -5.56 -20.05
CA ASP A 288 -22.17 -6.58 -20.11
C ASP A 288 -23.11 -6.41 -21.31
N GLU A 289 -23.31 -5.15 -21.72
CA GLU A 289 -24.18 -4.79 -22.84
C GLU A 289 -23.49 -4.91 -24.21
N THR A 290 -22.14 -5.08 -24.24
CA THR A 290 -21.39 -5.16 -25.49
C THR A 290 -21.72 -6.44 -26.24
N LYS A 291 -22.18 -6.28 -27.46
CA LYS A 291 -22.49 -7.41 -28.36
C LYS A 291 -21.22 -7.89 -29.07
N ARG A 292 -21.14 -9.22 -29.23
CA ARG A 292 -20.01 -9.89 -29.89
C ARG A 292 -19.66 -9.27 -31.26
N ASP A 293 -20.66 -9.09 -32.12
CA ASP A 293 -20.42 -8.63 -33.51
C ASP A 293 -19.95 -7.17 -33.55
N GLU A 294 -20.46 -6.33 -32.66
CA GLU A 294 -20.03 -4.93 -32.52
C GLU A 294 -18.57 -4.85 -32.04
N PHE A 295 -18.23 -5.62 -31.01
CA PHE A 295 -16.86 -5.72 -30.51
C PHE A 295 -15.89 -6.21 -31.58
N LEU A 296 -16.21 -7.32 -32.25
CA LEU A 296 -15.34 -7.88 -33.29
C LEU A 296 -15.21 -6.95 -34.52
N ALA A 297 -16.26 -6.24 -34.87
CA ALA A 297 -16.21 -5.24 -35.94
C ALA A 297 -15.31 -4.07 -35.55
N GLN A 298 -15.38 -3.62 -34.31
CA GLN A 298 -14.50 -2.58 -33.77
C GLN A 298 -13.04 -3.04 -33.70
N LEU A 299 -12.80 -4.25 -33.18
CA LEU A 299 -11.45 -4.80 -33.04
C LEU A 299 -10.75 -4.96 -34.38
N ARG A 300 -11.47 -5.48 -35.43
CA ARG A 300 -10.92 -5.63 -36.79
C ARG A 300 -10.49 -4.32 -37.44
N LYS A 301 -11.03 -3.17 -37.01
CA LYS A 301 -10.59 -1.84 -37.50
C LYS A 301 -9.24 -1.43 -36.96
N TYR A 302 -8.85 -2.03 -35.83
CA TYR A 302 -7.62 -1.67 -35.12
C TYR A 302 -6.49 -2.70 -35.33
N LEU A 303 -6.83 -3.95 -35.70
CA LEU A 303 -5.88 -4.99 -36.11
C LEU A 303 -5.50 -4.85 -37.57
#